data_7ee40a652721cabc1dacd8380459e6f1
#
_entry.id   7ee40a652721cabc1dacd8380459e6f1
#
_cell.length_a   1.000
_cell.length_b   1.000
_cell.length_c   1.000
_cell.angle_alpha   90.00
_cell.angle_beta   90.00
_cell.angle_gamma   90.00
#
_symmetry.space_group_name_H-M   'P 1'
#
loop_
_entity.id
_entity.type
_entity.pdbx_description
1 polymer ?
#
loop_
_entity_poly.entity_id
_entity_poly.type
_entity_poly.pdbx_seq_one_letter_code
_entity_poly.pdbx_strand_id
1 'polypeptide(L)'
;MEKVPALNKAVQHIKVLDEFDGVQLLRVLSLSFGRYIVFVFQYILLLQVMHVEIDWWLCFWLITIFYLVMAIAPTAGFVELPVRISACWTILKMYTANELGVGASALGIWLINLVIPAIAGSVLILSIKILKEKNENNG
;
A
#
# COMPACT_ATOMS: atom_id res chain seq x y z
N MET A 1 -9.13 -1.02 -42.08
CA MET A 1 -9.11 -1.78 -40.82
C MET A 1 -8.17 -1.07 -39.87
N GLU A 2 -8.70 -0.14 -39.10
CA GLU A 2 -7.94 0.66 -38.14
C GLU A 2 -7.56 -0.24 -36.95
N LYS A 3 -6.30 -0.57 -36.85
CA LYS A 3 -5.77 -1.30 -35.71
C LYS A 3 -5.76 -0.33 -34.49
N VAL A 4 -6.64 -0.59 -33.55
CA VAL A 4 -6.83 0.22 -32.34
C VAL A 4 -5.47 0.40 -31.63
N PRO A 5 -4.95 1.64 -31.50
CA PRO A 5 -3.62 1.90 -30.93
C PRO A 5 -3.50 1.42 -29.48
N ALA A 6 -4.62 1.26 -28.75
CA ALA A 6 -4.67 0.72 -27.41
C ALA A 6 -4.28 -0.77 -27.33
N LEU A 7 -4.62 -1.57 -28.33
CA LEU A 7 -4.23 -2.99 -28.39
C LEU A 7 -2.74 -3.17 -28.62
N ASN A 8 -2.12 -2.33 -29.45
CA ASN A 8 -0.67 -2.39 -29.67
C ASN A 8 0.14 -2.00 -28.43
N LYS A 9 -0.35 -1.03 -27.63
CA LYS A 9 0.25 -0.71 -26.33
C LYS A 9 0.10 -1.86 -25.32
N ALA A 10 -1.05 -2.49 -25.25
CA ALA A 10 -1.27 -3.64 -24.38
C ALA A 10 -0.38 -4.83 -24.77
N VAL A 11 -0.23 -5.11 -26.06
CA VAL A 11 0.65 -6.18 -26.58
C VAL A 11 2.12 -5.87 -26.33
N GLN A 12 2.55 -4.59 -26.40
CA GLN A 12 3.91 -4.21 -26.05
C GLN A 12 4.19 -4.40 -24.55
N HIS A 13 3.23 -4.13 -23.68
CA HIS A 13 3.38 -4.37 -22.22
C HIS A 13 3.40 -5.87 -21.90
N ILE A 14 2.69 -6.70 -22.66
CA ILE A 14 2.74 -8.15 -22.51
C ILE A 14 4.08 -8.71 -23.00
N LYS A 15 4.65 -8.17 -24.08
CA LYS A 15 5.99 -8.57 -24.54
C LYS A 15 7.11 -8.24 -23.56
N VAL A 16 6.98 -7.16 -22.79
CA VAL A 16 7.92 -6.83 -21.70
C VAL A 16 7.86 -7.89 -20.60
N LEU A 17 6.68 -8.50 -20.36
CA LEU A 17 6.55 -9.60 -19.39
C LEU A 17 7.20 -10.90 -19.86
N ASP A 18 7.33 -11.11 -21.18
CA ASP A 18 7.98 -12.29 -21.77
C ASP A 18 9.53 -12.23 -21.65
N GLU A 19 10.10 -11.04 -21.42
CA GLU A 19 11.53 -10.84 -21.16
C GLU A 19 11.91 -11.04 -19.68
N PHE A 20 10.94 -11.12 -18.77
CA PHE A 20 11.22 -11.40 -17.35
C PHE A 20 11.44 -12.88 -17.12
N ASP A 21 12.64 -13.21 -16.67
CA ASP A 21 12.98 -14.55 -16.20
C ASP A 21 11.99 -14.96 -15.10
N GLY A 22 11.39 -16.18 -15.21
CA GLY A 22 10.40 -16.68 -14.26
C GLY A 22 10.84 -16.61 -12.80
N VAL A 23 12.15 -16.67 -12.56
CA VAL A 23 12.78 -16.50 -11.24
C VAL A 23 12.64 -15.05 -10.72
N GLN A 24 12.77 -14.06 -11.60
CA GLN A 24 12.58 -12.64 -11.24
C GLN A 24 11.13 -12.36 -10.89
N LEU A 25 10.20 -12.89 -11.68
CA LEU A 25 8.76 -12.77 -11.43
C LEU A 25 8.38 -13.39 -10.08
N LEU A 26 8.88 -14.59 -9.78
CA LEU A 26 8.66 -15.27 -8.51
C LEU A 26 9.24 -14.47 -7.33
N ARG A 27 10.42 -13.88 -7.48
CA ARG A 27 11.04 -13.03 -6.46
C ARG A 27 10.21 -11.78 -6.16
N VAL A 28 9.75 -11.07 -7.20
CA VAL A 28 8.90 -9.89 -7.05
C VAL A 28 7.57 -10.26 -6.40
N LEU A 29 6.95 -11.37 -6.83
CA LEU A 29 5.71 -11.87 -6.26
C LEU A 29 5.87 -12.23 -4.78
N SER A 30 6.95 -12.93 -4.42
CA SER A 30 7.25 -13.30 -3.03
C SER A 30 7.47 -12.08 -2.14
N LEU A 31 8.20 -11.06 -2.62
CA LEU A 31 8.40 -9.81 -1.89
C LEU A 31 7.07 -9.03 -1.73
N SER A 32 6.26 -8.99 -2.78
CA SER A 32 4.94 -8.33 -2.73
C SER A 32 4.00 -9.03 -1.77
N PHE A 33 4.01 -10.35 -1.75
CA PHE A 33 3.24 -11.16 -0.83
C PHE A 33 3.70 -10.97 0.63
N GLY A 34 5.01 -10.96 0.87
CA GLY A 34 5.58 -10.68 2.19
C GLY A 34 5.18 -9.30 2.71
N ARG A 35 5.25 -8.27 1.85
CA ARG A 35 4.78 -6.92 2.18
C ARG A 35 3.29 -6.89 2.52
N TYR A 36 2.47 -7.60 1.74
CA TYR A 36 1.04 -7.70 2.00
C TYR A 36 0.74 -8.31 3.36
N ILE A 37 1.38 -9.42 3.72
CA ILE A 37 1.23 -10.07 5.03
C ILE A 37 1.59 -9.12 6.17
N VAL A 38 2.69 -8.39 6.06
CA VAL A 38 3.09 -7.39 7.06
C VAL A 38 2.03 -6.31 7.21
N PHE A 39 1.46 -5.80 6.12
CA PHE A 39 0.43 -4.76 6.18
C PHE A 39 -0.88 -5.25 6.81
N VAL A 40 -1.30 -6.47 6.47
CA VAL A 40 -2.48 -7.09 7.11
C VAL A 40 -2.25 -7.24 8.62
N PHE A 41 -1.08 -7.73 9.01
CA PHE A 41 -0.73 -7.90 10.42
C PHE A 41 -0.70 -6.57 11.18
N GLN A 42 -0.06 -5.54 10.62
CA GLN A 42 -0.06 -4.18 11.19
C GLN A 42 -1.48 -3.64 11.38
N TYR A 43 -2.36 -3.87 10.41
CA TYR A 43 -3.74 -3.40 10.49
C TYR A 43 -4.50 -4.08 11.63
N ILE A 44 -4.37 -5.41 11.74
CA ILE A 44 -4.98 -6.18 12.82
C ILE A 44 -4.50 -5.68 14.19
N LEU A 45 -3.19 -5.49 14.35
CA LEU A 45 -2.61 -4.96 15.58
C LEU A 45 -3.16 -3.56 15.92
N LEU A 46 -3.27 -2.66 14.95
CA LEU A 46 -3.81 -1.34 15.20
C LEU A 46 -5.29 -1.39 15.62
N LEU A 47 -6.10 -2.24 14.99
CA LEU A 47 -7.49 -2.42 15.38
C LEU A 47 -7.60 -2.92 16.82
N GLN A 48 -6.75 -3.86 17.24
CA GLN A 48 -6.71 -4.35 18.62
C GLN A 48 -6.28 -3.25 19.61
N VAL A 49 -5.25 -2.47 19.28
CA VAL A 49 -4.79 -1.34 20.11
C VAL A 49 -5.89 -0.28 20.26
N MET A 50 -6.71 -0.09 19.24
CA MET A 50 -7.85 0.85 19.26
C MET A 50 -9.11 0.24 19.89
N HIS A 51 -9.00 -0.90 20.57
CA HIS A 51 -10.11 -1.60 21.22
C HIS A 51 -11.28 -1.93 20.28
N VAL A 52 -10.96 -2.29 19.04
CA VAL A 52 -11.92 -2.84 18.10
C VAL A 52 -11.95 -4.34 18.31
N GLU A 53 -12.93 -4.80 19.10
CA GLU A 53 -13.10 -6.20 19.50
C GLU A 53 -13.70 -7.00 18.35
N ILE A 54 -12.85 -7.54 17.50
CA ILE A 54 -13.22 -8.47 16.42
C ILE A 54 -12.34 -9.71 16.56
N ASP A 55 -12.93 -10.89 16.38
CA ASP A 55 -12.19 -12.15 16.37
C ASP A 55 -11.03 -12.10 15.36
N TRP A 56 -9.84 -12.56 15.77
CA TRP A 56 -8.60 -12.48 14.98
C TRP A 56 -8.75 -13.05 13.57
N TRP A 57 -9.40 -14.22 13.46
CA TRP A 57 -9.58 -14.90 12.18
C TRP A 57 -10.53 -14.13 11.25
N LEU A 58 -11.61 -13.61 11.81
CA LEU A 58 -12.55 -12.78 11.08
C LEU A 58 -11.93 -11.46 10.65
N CYS A 59 -11.13 -10.83 11.52
CA CYS A 59 -10.41 -9.60 11.24
C CYS A 59 -9.44 -9.77 10.05
N PHE A 60 -8.72 -10.90 10.00
CA PHE A 60 -7.84 -11.23 8.87
C PHE A 60 -8.60 -11.24 7.53
N TRP A 61 -9.75 -11.90 7.47
CA TRP A 61 -10.56 -11.96 6.25
C TRP A 61 -11.14 -10.58 5.87
N LEU A 62 -11.65 -9.83 6.84
CA LEU A 62 -12.20 -8.48 6.59
C LEU A 62 -11.13 -7.53 6.05
N ILE A 63 -9.93 -7.55 6.62
CA ILE A 63 -8.82 -6.72 6.14
C ILE A 63 -8.33 -7.18 4.77
N THR A 64 -8.35 -8.47 4.47
CA THR A 64 -8.05 -8.98 3.13
C THR A 64 -9.04 -8.44 2.09
N ILE A 65 -10.33 -8.48 2.39
CA ILE A 65 -11.39 -7.91 1.52
C ILE A 65 -11.19 -6.39 1.38
N PHE A 66 -10.89 -5.70 2.47
CA PHE A 66 -10.60 -4.27 2.45
C PHE A 66 -9.46 -3.91 1.48
N TYR A 67 -8.33 -4.63 1.56
CA TYR A 67 -7.21 -4.40 0.64
C TYR A 67 -7.57 -4.74 -0.81
N LEU A 68 -8.39 -5.76 -1.06
CA LEU A 68 -8.90 -6.08 -2.39
C LEU A 68 -9.74 -4.93 -2.96
N VAL A 69 -10.65 -4.37 -2.16
CA VAL A 69 -11.46 -3.20 -2.54
C VAL A 69 -10.57 -2.00 -2.84
N MET A 70 -9.57 -1.73 -2.00
CA MET A 70 -8.63 -0.62 -2.20
C MET A 70 -7.74 -0.82 -3.44
N ALA A 71 -7.44 -2.05 -3.83
CA ALA A 71 -6.68 -2.33 -5.05
C ALA A 71 -7.47 -2.01 -6.34
N ILE A 72 -8.80 -2.12 -6.29
CA ILE A 72 -9.68 -1.82 -7.42
C ILE A 72 -9.97 -0.31 -7.52
N ALA A 73 -9.99 0.40 -6.38
CA ALA A 73 -10.25 1.84 -6.30
C ALA A 73 -8.94 2.64 -6.47
N PRO A 74 -8.64 3.16 -7.68
CA PRO A 74 -7.43 3.94 -7.89
C PRO A 74 -7.59 5.31 -7.24
N THR A 75 -7.15 5.43 -6.02
CA THR A 75 -7.13 6.68 -5.26
C THR A 75 -5.69 7.17 -5.11
N ALA A 76 -5.48 8.47 -5.27
CA ALA A 76 -4.17 9.08 -5.14
C ALA A 76 -4.21 10.29 -4.20
N GLY A 77 -3.14 10.45 -3.42
CA GLY A 77 -2.93 11.62 -2.58
C GLY A 77 -3.90 11.75 -1.41
N PHE A 78 -4.41 12.95 -1.19
CA PHE A 78 -5.25 13.25 -0.02
C PHE A 78 -6.65 12.61 -0.07
N VAL A 79 -7.13 12.24 -1.26
CA VAL A 79 -8.43 11.56 -1.44
C VAL A 79 -8.36 10.11 -0.96
N GLU A 80 -7.18 9.53 -0.92
CA GLU A 80 -6.99 8.14 -0.47
C GLU A 80 -7.44 7.92 0.98
N LEU A 81 -7.14 8.86 1.88
CA LEU A 81 -7.43 8.71 3.30
C LEU A 81 -8.93 8.61 3.60
N PRO A 82 -9.80 9.56 3.17
CA PRO A 82 -11.24 9.45 3.42
C PRO A 82 -11.87 8.23 2.75
N VAL A 83 -11.42 7.84 1.55
CA VAL A 83 -11.90 6.62 0.89
C VAL A 83 -11.49 5.39 1.69
N ARG A 84 -10.28 5.33 2.20
CA ARG A 84 -9.77 4.26 3.05
C ARG A 84 -10.58 4.13 4.36
N ILE A 85 -10.84 5.24 5.05
CA ILE A 85 -11.66 5.26 6.28
C ILE A 85 -13.08 4.78 5.98
N SER A 86 -13.71 5.31 4.93
CA SER A 86 -15.07 4.93 4.54
C SER A 86 -15.19 3.46 4.14
N ALA A 87 -14.24 2.94 3.37
CA ALA A 87 -14.20 1.54 2.97
C ALA A 87 -14.01 0.62 4.19
N CYS A 88 -13.06 0.96 5.06
CA CYS A 88 -12.80 0.21 6.28
C CYS A 88 -14.04 0.18 7.18
N TRP A 89 -14.65 1.34 7.42
CA TRP A 89 -15.88 1.44 8.21
C TRP A 89 -17.02 0.64 7.60
N THR A 90 -17.24 0.75 6.29
CA THR A 90 -18.32 0.02 5.60
C THR A 90 -18.20 -1.49 5.77
N ILE A 91 -16.99 -2.01 5.77
CA ILE A 91 -16.72 -3.45 5.93
C ILE A 91 -16.86 -3.88 7.41
N LEU A 92 -16.34 -3.07 8.34
CA LEU A 92 -16.27 -3.44 9.75
C LEU A 92 -17.53 -3.10 10.57
N LYS A 93 -18.36 -2.15 10.11
CA LYS A 93 -19.58 -1.70 10.85
C LYS A 93 -20.57 -2.78 11.24
N MET A 94 -20.54 -3.92 10.55
CA MET A 94 -21.37 -5.06 10.86
C MET A 94 -20.89 -5.86 12.09
N TYR A 95 -19.63 -5.65 12.48
CA TYR A 95 -18.94 -6.42 13.52
C TYR A 95 -18.51 -5.57 14.71
N THR A 96 -18.46 -4.25 14.56
CA THR A 96 -18.09 -3.31 15.63
C THR A 96 -18.88 -2.02 15.53
N ALA A 97 -19.20 -1.45 16.69
CA ALA A 97 -19.77 -0.11 16.79
C ALA A 97 -18.71 0.99 17.03
N ASN A 98 -17.44 0.62 17.14
CA ASN A 98 -16.35 1.54 17.44
C ASN A 98 -15.83 2.23 16.16
N GLU A 99 -16.61 3.19 15.65
CA GLU A 99 -16.26 3.96 14.45
C GLU A 99 -14.94 4.72 14.59
N LEU A 100 -14.71 5.33 15.76
CA LEU A 100 -13.50 6.08 16.04
C LEU A 100 -12.26 5.18 16.02
N GLY A 101 -12.35 3.98 16.59
CA GLY A 101 -11.26 3.00 16.58
C GLY A 101 -10.91 2.52 15.18
N VAL A 102 -11.91 2.26 14.36
CA VAL A 102 -11.73 1.88 12.95
C VAL A 102 -11.09 3.01 12.15
N GLY A 103 -11.60 4.24 12.29
CA GLY A 103 -11.05 5.42 11.62
C GLY A 103 -9.61 5.74 12.04
N ALA A 104 -9.33 5.66 13.36
CA ALA A 104 -7.98 5.87 13.90
C ALA A 104 -6.99 4.80 13.40
N SER A 105 -7.42 3.55 13.28
CA SER A 105 -6.60 2.47 12.73
C SER A 105 -6.28 2.73 11.24
N ALA A 106 -7.25 3.14 10.45
CA ALA A 106 -7.06 3.46 9.03
C ALA A 106 -6.09 4.64 8.85
N LEU A 107 -6.21 5.68 9.68
CA LEU A 107 -5.31 6.83 9.68
C LEU A 107 -3.90 6.42 10.15
N GLY A 108 -3.80 5.61 11.20
CA GLY A 108 -2.52 5.13 11.73
C GLY A 108 -1.73 4.32 10.70
N ILE A 109 -2.38 3.41 10.00
CA ILE A 109 -1.76 2.64 8.90
C ILE A 109 -1.30 3.56 7.76
N TRP A 110 -2.10 4.55 7.40
CA TRP A 110 -1.73 5.52 6.38
C TRP A 110 -0.48 6.32 6.79
N LEU A 111 -0.43 6.80 8.03
CA LEU A 111 0.72 7.50 8.58
C LEU A 111 1.99 6.61 8.59
N ILE A 112 1.89 5.40 9.09
CA ILE A 112 3.02 4.49 9.20
C ILE A 112 3.55 4.10 7.82
N ASN A 113 2.68 3.77 6.89
CA ASN A 113 3.08 3.19 5.60
C ASN A 113 3.36 4.23 4.50
N LEU A 114 2.89 5.46 4.65
CA LEU A 114 3.12 6.53 3.68
C LEU A 114 4.05 7.61 4.21
N VAL A 115 3.75 8.18 5.37
CA VAL A 115 4.44 9.37 5.89
C VAL A 115 5.85 9.03 6.36
N ILE A 116 6.02 7.93 7.12
CA ILE A 116 7.33 7.52 7.61
C ILE A 116 8.31 7.22 6.47
N PRO A 117 7.98 6.40 5.45
CA PRO A 117 8.86 6.18 4.31
C PRO A 117 9.14 7.44 3.49
N ALA A 118 8.14 8.34 3.36
CA ALA A 118 8.32 9.61 2.66
C ALA A 118 9.33 10.52 3.36
N ILE A 119 9.26 10.64 4.68
CA ILE A 119 10.23 11.41 5.48
C ILE A 119 11.61 10.77 5.37
N ALA A 120 11.72 9.46 5.56
CA ALA A 120 13.00 8.74 5.45
C ALA A 120 13.63 8.91 4.05
N GLY A 121 12.85 8.77 3.00
CA GLY A 121 13.30 8.99 1.62
C GLY A 121 13.76 10.42 1.37
N SER A 122 13.06 11.42 1.89
CA SER A 122 13.43 12.83 1.78
C SER A 122 14.76 13.13 2.47
N VAL A 123 14.96 12.62 3.67
CA VAL A 123 16.22 12.76 4.42
C VAL A 123 17.39 12.10 3.66
N LEU A 124 17.15 10.93 3.08
CA LEU A 124 18.17 10.19 2.33
C LEU A 124 18.60 10.94 1.07
N ILE A 125 17.65 11.51 0.33
CA ILE A 125 17.93 12.32 -0.86
C ILE A 125 18.72 13.58 -0.49
N LEU A 126 18.34 14.27 0.59
CA LEU A 126 19.07 15.44 1.07
C LEU A 126 20.51 15.09 1.48
N SER A 127 20.71 13.98 2.17
CA SER A 127 22.03 13.51 2.58
C SER A 127 22.95 13.22 1.36
N ILE A 128 22.41 12.57 0.35
CA ILE A 128 23.16 12.28 -0.90
C ILE A 128 23.55 13.58 -1.61
N LYS A 129 22.63 14.57 -1.68
CA LYS A 129 22.90 15.86 -2.31
C LYS A 129 24.02 16.62 -1.61
N ILE A 130 23.99 16.67 -0.30
CA ILE A 130 25.02 17.35 0.52
C ILE A 130 26.39 16.67 0.37
N LEU A 131 26.44 15.34 0.34
CA LEU A 131 27.69 14.59 0.15
C LEU A 131 28.30 14.81 -1.25
N LYS A 132 27.45 14.90 -2.28
CA LYS A 132 27.89 15.19 -3.66
C LYS A 132 28.49 16.59 -3.77
N GLU A 133 27.82 17.59 -3.21
CA GLU A 133 28.27 18.99 -3.25
C GLU A 133 29.59 19.19 -2.47
N LYS A 134 29.79 18.45 -1.36
CA LYS A 134 31.05 18.46 -0.60
C LYS A 134 32.21 17.83 -1.36
N ASN A 135 31.96 16.79 -2.17
CA ASN A 135 33.01 16.17 -3.00
C ASN A 135 33.40 17.05 -4.20
N GLU A 136 32.46 17.78 -4.78
CA GLU A 136 32.76 18.73 -5.89
C GLU A 136 33.59 19.96 -5.42
N ASN A 137 33.42 20.40 -4.17
CA ASN A 137 34.18 21.53 -3.60
C ASN A 137 35.57 21.16 -3.11
N ASN A 138 35.89 19.87 -2.95
CA ASN A 138 37.21 19.41 -2.47
C ASN A 138 38.08 18.78 -3.56
N GLY A 139 37.69 18.80 -4.80
CA GLY A 139 38.48 18.36 -5.96
C GLY A 139 38.77 19.50 -6.90
#